data_f277225e707836e9ac20003e2eee403e
#
_entry.id   f277225e707836e9ac20003e2eee403e
#
_cell.length_a   1.000
_cell.length_b   1.000
_cell.length_c   1.000
_cell.angle_alpha   90.00
_cell.angle_beta   90.00
_cell.angle_gamma   90.00
#
_symmetry.space_group_name_H-M   'P 1'
#
loop_
_entity.id
_entity.type
_entity.pdbx_description
1 polymer ?
#
loop_
_entity_poly.entity_id
_entity_poly.type
_entity_poly.pdbx_seq_one_letter_code
_entity_poly.pdbx_strand_id
1 'polypeptide(L)'
;MRALNKKLMTLACATCLTVGMGAVAYADTVDLGYGLYGNTSPTVKAVEVIHVPTDAKLRNNEQSQIISAANKAAMDAVNVNFKLHAPVPVTPMKGDILDGFSYYQLQGTDKQGHHVGELLVINYSKNAIDQVIGMAKTVVAKGTDVKTAAENSSDSKSVEFYSKELAQEKLQNLKGNTIEGAKLAKDLKMINDKLPTQIMGAFDKMLATDKKSSPKSIEEFRSYVDFMAKQVSLDATHVAYKPVQTRYGTAVTGDLRGSLIYDGFRNTDSLIGYAVPTDKGVSLQILMSDDSSHDYWANELNHMYQTQSLKGGK
;
A
#
# COMPACT_ATOMS: atom_id res chain seq x y z
N MET A 1 3.95 21.17 -11.56
CA MET A 1 2.96 20.85 -10.51
C MET A 1 1.51 20.77 -11.01
N ARG A 2 0.99 21.74 -11.79
CA ARG A 2 -0.39 21.61 -12.35
C ARG A 2 -0.65 20.36 -13.22
N ALA A 3 0.34 19.87 -13.95
CA ALA A 3 0.22 18.67 -14.77
C ALA A 3 0.24 17.38 -13.94
N LEU A 4 1.02 17.34 -12.87
CA LEU A 4 1.13 16.18 -11.99
C LEU A 4 -0.13 16.01 -11.12
N ASN A 5 -0.66 17.13 -10.56
CA ASN A 5 -1.91 17.11 -9.81
C ASN A 5 -3.13 16.78 -10.70
N LYS A 6 -3.15 17.23 -11.97
CA LYS A 6 -4.19 16.81 -12.92
C LYS A 6 -4.09 15.31 -13.24
N LYS A 7 -2.89 14.76 -13.40
CA LYS A 7 -2.71 13.32 -13.67
C LYS A 7 -3.10 12.47 -12.45
N LEU A 8 -2.77 12.89 -11.23
CA LEU A 8 -3.19 12.20 -9.99
C LEU A 8 -4.70 12.32 -9.71
N MET A 9 -5.32 13.46 -10.01
CA MET A 9 -6.80 13.59 -9.93
C MET A 9 -7.51 12.89 -11.09
N THR A 10 -6.89 12.78 -12.26
CA THR A 10 -7.44 12.02 -13.39
C THR A 10 -7.34 10.51 -13.13
N LEU A 11 -6.40 10.06 -12.31
CA LEU A 11 -6.30 8.66 -11.86
C LEU A 11 -7.52 8.24 -11.00
N ALA A 12 -8.12 9.17 -10.27
CA ALA A 12 -9.29 8.90 -9.43
C ALA A 12 -10.63 8.98 -10.20
N CYS A 13 -10.65 9.51 -11.43
CA CYS A 13 -11.88 9.78 -12.17
C CYS A 13 -11.98 9.17 -13.57
N ALA A 14 -11.02 8.34 -13.99
CA ALA A 14 -11.03 7.75 -15.34
C ALA A 14 -11.65 6.35 -15.37
N THR A 15 -12.81 6.17 -14.78
CA THR A 15 -13.68 5.03 -15.05
C THR A 15 -14.69 5.45 -16.10
N CYS A 16 -14.51 5.09 -17.32
CA CYS A 16 -15.46 4.84 -18.40
C CYS A 16 -14.80 5.05 -19.76
N LEU A 17 -14.11 4.04 -20.25
CA LEU A 17 -13.91 3.90 -21.69
C LEU A 17 -14.15 2.46 -22.09
N THR A 18 -15.32 2.26 -22.66
CA THR A 18 -15.72 1.06 -23.40
C THR A 18 -14.69 0.73 -24.45
N VAL A 19 -13.98 -0.37 -24.29
CA VAL A 19 -13.19 -0.96 -25.37
C VAL A 19 -13.92 -2.17 -25.91
N GLY A 20 -14.19 -2.10 -27.20
CA GLY A 20 -14.94 -3.08 -27.96
C GLY A 20 -14.37 -4.50 -27.85
N MET A 21 -15.29 -5.43 -27.77
CA MET A 21 -15.06 -6.87 -27.74
C MET A 21 -14.47 -7.36 -29.05
N GLY A 22 -13.47 -8.22 -28.93
CA GLY A 22 -12.97 -9.01 -30.05
C GLY A 22 -11.48 -9.34 -29.93
N ALA A 23 -11.08 -10.09 -28.90
CA ALA A 23 -9.74 -10.69 -28.88
C ALA A 23 -9.80 -12.08 -28.27
N VAL A 24 -9.08 -12.99 -28.86
CA VAL A 24 -8.75 -14.31 -28.30
C VAL A 24 -8.16 -14.07 -26.91
N ALA A 25 -8.79 -14.63 -25.90
CA ALA A 25 -8.41 -14.42 -24.51
C ALA A 25 -7.06 -15.08 -24.22
N TYR A 26 -5.99 -14.31 -24.24
CA TYR A 26 -4.70 -14.69 -23.67
C TYR A 26 -4.65 -14.15 -22.24
N ALA A 27 -4.14 -14.97 -21.32
CA ALA A 27 -3.82 -14.52 -19.97
C ALA A 27 -2.76 -13.41 -20.03
N ASP A 28 -3.03 -12.28 -19.39
CA ASP A 28 -2.06 -11.20 -19.29
C ASP A 28 -1.03 -11.52 -18.19
N THR A 29 0.21 -11.12 -18.39
CA THR A 29 1.27 -11.26 -17.39
C THR A 29 1.35 -9.98 -16.58
N VAL A 30 1.26 -10.09 -15.26
CA VAL A 30 1.31 -9.00 -14.29
C VAL A 30 2.62 -9.04 -13.53
N ASP A 31 3.33 -7.94 -13.44
CA ASP A 31 4.51 -7.80 -12.58
C ASP A 31 4.05 -7.67 -11.12
N LEU A 32 4.34 -8.69 -10.32
CA LEU A 32 4.03 -8.76 -8.89
C LEU A 32 5.19 -8.23 -8.02
N GLY A 33 6.19 -7.62 -8.64
CA GLY A 33 7.33 -6.99 -7.98
C GLY A 33 8.54 -7.90 -7.81
N TYR A 34 9.72 -7.28 -7.79
CA TYR A 34 11.02 -7.94 -7.61
C TYR A 34 11.31 -9.10 -8.59
N GLY A 35 10.74 -9.04 -9.79
CA GLY A 35 10.91 -10.06 -10.82
C GLY A 35 9.98 -11.26 -10.68
N LEU A 36 8.99 -11.19 -9.79
CA LEU A 36 7.88 -12.14 -9.73
C LEU A 36 6.80 -11.72 -10.72
N TYR A 37 6.30 -12.65 -11.50
CA TYR A 37 5.22 -12.45 -12.46
C TYR A 37 4.09 -13.43 -12.18
N GLY A 38 2.85 -12.96 -12.28
CA GLY A 38 1.65 -13.79 -12.25
C GLY A 38 0.91 -13.68 -13.58
N ASN A 39 0.16 -14.70 -13.95
CA ASN A 39 -0.72 -14.63 -15.10
C ASN A 39 -2.16 -14.47 -14.62
N THR A 40 -2.91 -13.60 -15.31
CA THR A 40 -4.36 -13.52 -15.11
C THR A 40 -5.04 -14.77 -15.68
N SER A 41 -6.27 -15.04 -15.24
CA SER A 41 -7.11 -15.99 -15.93
C SER A 41 -7.49 -15.45 -17.32
N PRO A 42 -7.87 -16.33 -18.27
CA PRO A 42 -8.18 -15.90 -19.64
C PRO A 42 -9.34 -14.91 -19.76
N THR A 43 -10.18 -14.81 -18.76
CA THR A 43 -11.33 -13.88 -18.71
C THR A 43 -10.99 -12.54 -18.08
N VAL A 44 -9.74 -12.35 -17.64
CA VAL A 44 -9.27 -11.10 -17.01
C VAL A 44 -8.25 -10.42 -17.89
N LYS A 45 -8.48 -9.14 -18.14
CA LYS A 45 -7.55 -8.24 -18.82
C LYS A 45 -6.88 -7.34 -17.78
N ALA A 46 -5.55 -7.25 -17.84
CA ALA A 46 -4.74 -6.34 -17.03
C ALA A 46 -4.09 -5.27 -17.93
N VAL A 47 -4.31 -4.01 -17.60
CA VAL A 47 -3.70 -2.88 -18.29
C VAL A 47 -2.76 -2.17 -17.33
N GLU A 48 -1.46 -2.18 -17.62
CA GLU A 48 -0.47 -1.44 -16.86
C GLU A 48 -0.61 0.06 -17.15
N VAL A 49 -0.92 0.84 -16.12
CA VAL A 49 -1.11 2.30 -16.22
C VAL A 49 0.15 3.05 -15.82
N ILE A 50 0.81 2.56 -14.76
CA ILE A 50 2.07 3.14 -14.27
C ILE A 50 3.01 1.98 -13.94
N HIS A 51 4.27 2.14 -14.36
CA HIS A 51 5.34 1.24 -13.97
C HIS A 51 6.60 2.04 -13.61
N VAL A 52 7.10 1.83 -12.41
CA VAL A 52 8.39 2.33 -11.95
C VAL A 52 9.26 1.13 -11.58
N PRO A 53 10.25 0.78 -12.42
CA PRO A 53 11.10 -0.38 -12.20
C PRO A 53 11.81 -0.35 -10.85
N THR A 54 11.98 -1.52 -10.23
CA THR A 54 12.78 -1.66 -8.99
C THR A 54 14.27 -1.42 -9.22
N ASP A 55 14.78 -1.73 -10.42
CA ASP A 55 16.16 -1.39 -10.80
C ASP A 55 16.23 0.08 -11.26
N ALA A 56 16.91 0.90 -10.47
CA ALA A 56 17.09 2.32 -10.75
C ALA A 56 17.74 2.60 -12.12
N LYS A 57 18.57 1.66 -12.63
CA LYS A 57 19.22 1.80 -13.94
C LYS A 57 18.26 1.69 -15.13
N LEU A 58 17.09 1.09 -14.88
CA LEU A 58 16.06 0.93 -15.92
C LEU A 58 15.05 2.08 -15.94
N ARG A 59 15.13 3.01 -14.98
CA ARG A 59 14.19 4.13 -14.87
C ARG A 59 14.57 5.25 -15.83
N ASN A 60 13.56 5.80 -16.49
CA ASN A 60 13.70 7.08 -17.17
C ASN A 60 13.62 8.25 -16.17
N ASN A 61 13.78 9.48 -16.66
CA ASN A 61 13.79 10.67 -15.81
C ASN A 61 12.43 10.90 -15.10
N GLU A 62 11.31 10.66 -15.77
CA GLU A 62 9.96 10.82 -15.19
C GLU A 62 9.74 9.78 -14.07
N GLN A 63 10.06 8.52 -14.31
CA GLN A 63 9.97 7.44 -13.30
C GLN A 63 10.86 7.72 -12.09
N SER A 64 12.05 8.27 -12.30
CA SER A 64 12.98 8.65 -11.22
C SER A 64 12.43 9.80 -10.37
N GLN A 65 11.75 10.77 -10.98
CA GLN A 65 11.08 11.85 -10.27
C GLN A 65 9.88 11.34 -9.46
N ILE A 66 9.08 10.47 -10.05
CA ILE A 66 7.91 9.88 -9.40
C ILE A 66 8.32 9.09 -8.15
N ILE A 67 9.30 8.19 -8.26
CA ILE A 67 9.74 7.37 -7.11
C ILE A 67 10.41 8.23 -6.03
N SER A 68 11.16 9.27 -6.40
CA SER A 68 11.75 10.21 -5.45
C SER A 68 10.68 10.97 -4.65
N ALA A 69 9.62 11.43 -5.32
CA ALA A 69 8.50 12.09 -4.65
C ALA A 69 7.74 11.11 -3.74
N ALA A 70 7.52 9.87 -4.18
CA ALA A 70 6.87 8.82 -3.41
C ALA A 70 7.70 8.45 -2.16
N ASN A 71 9.01 8.29 -2.31
CA ASN A 71 9.92 8.02 -1.20
C ASN A 71 9.94 9.14 -0.18
N LYS A 72 9.97 10.39 -0.62
CA LYS A 72 9.89 11.53 0.29
C LYS A 72 8.58 11.53 1.08
N ALA A 73 7.45 11.32 0.42
CA ALA A 73 6.14 11.27 1.08
C ALA A 73 6.04 10.10 2.08
N ALA A 74 6.51 8.92 1.69
CA ALA A 74 6.53 7.74 2.56
C ALA A 74 7.43 7.95 3.78
N MET A 75 8.63 8.53 3.58
CA MET A 75 9.57 8.85 4.66
C MET A 75 8.97 9.84 5.66
N ASP A 76 8.37 10.92 5.16
CA ASP A 76 7.73 11.92 5.99
C ASP A 76 6.59 11.29 6.82
N ALA A 77 5.76 10.46 6.20
CA ALA A 77 4.65 9.78 6.87
C ALA A 77 5.15 8.82 7.98
N VAL A 78 6.15 8.00 7.69
CA VAL A 78 6.72 7.05 8.66
C VAL A 78 7.36 7.77 9.83
N ASN A 79 8.22 8.76 9.57
CA ASN A 79 8.92 9.48 10.62
C ASN A 79 7.96 10.28 11.53
N VAL A 80 6.90 10.87 10.95
CA VAL A 80 5.85 11.54 11.75
C VAL A 80 5.11 10.56 12.63
N ASN A 81 4.71 9.41 12.09
CA ASN A 81 3.99 8.40 12.87
C ASN A 81 4.83 7.84 14.02
N PHE A 82 6.11 7.51 13.78
CA PHE A 82 6.98 7.06 14.85
C PHE A 82 7.21 8.13 15.91
N LYS A 83 7.42 9.39 15.53
CA LYS A 83 7.56 10.50 16.47
C LYS A 83 6.33 10.70 17.36
N LEU A 84 5.13 10.48 16.82
CA LEU A 84 3.87 10.71 17.54
C LEU A 84 3.45 9.52 18.42
N HIS A 85 3.78 8.28 18.02
CA HIS A 85 3.20 7.08 18.61
C HIS A 85 4.21 6.16 19.28
N ALA A 86 5.50 6.28 18.98
CA ALA A 86 6.50 5.49 19.67
C ALA A 86 6.62 5.93 21.13
N PRO A 87 6.55 4.99 22.09
CA PRO A 87 6.65 5.31 23.52
C PRO A 87 8.06 5.72 23.96
N VAL A 88 9.03 5.59 23.07
CA VAL A 88 10.45 5.93 23.27
C VAL A 88 10.98 6.64 22.02
N PRO A 89 11.99 7.52 22.14
CA PRO A 89 12.65 8.10 20.98
C PRO A 89 13.20 7.02 20.05
N VAL A 90 12.93 7.13 18.76
CA VAL A 90 13.47 6.26 17.72
C VAL A 90 14.26 7.10 16.71
N THR A 91 15.31 6.53 16.17
CA THR A 91 16.08 7.18 15.10
C THR A 91 15.21 7.29 13.86
N PRO A 92 15.07 8.49 13.26
CA PRO A 92 14.32 8.64 12.02
C PRO A 92 14.84 7.74 10.90
N MET A 93 13.95 7.16 10.11
CA MET A 93 14.33 6.39 8.93
C MET A 93 15.09 7.23 7.92
N LYS A 94 16.01 6.60 7.21
CA LYS A 94 16.86 7.23 6.18
C LYS A 94 16.92 6.35 4.92
N GLY A 95 17.16 7.00 3.78
CA GLY A 95 17.25 6.32 2.49
C GLY A 95 15.87 6.03 1.89
N ASP A 96 15.85 5.28 0.81
CA ASP A 96 14.63 4.99 0.09
C ASP A 96 13.82 3.88 0.78
N ILE A 97 12.53 4.13 0.96
CA ILE A 97 11.57 3.15 1.48
C ILE A 97 11.09 2.24 0.36
N LEU A 98 10.86 2.82 -0.82
CA LEU A 98 10.30 2.15 -1.99
C LEU A 98 11.38 1.96 -3.06
N ASP A 99 11.53 0.73 -3.54
CA ASP A 99 12.39 0.42 -4.68
C ASP A 99 11.67 0.59 -6.02
N GLY A 100 10.36 0.54 -6.04
CA GLY A 100 9.55 0.67 -7.25
C GLY A 100 8.09 0.35 -7.00
N PHE A 101 7.26 0.57 -7.99
CA PHE A 101 5.84 0.19 -7.93
C PHE A 101 5.22 0.09 -9.32
N SER A 102 4.11 -0.64 -9.41
CA SER A 102 3.26 -0.72 -10.60
C SER A 102 1.80 -0.56 -10.23
N TYR A 103 1.02 -0.03 -11.13
CA TYR A 103 -0.42 0.10 -11.01
C TYR A 103 -1.11 -0.42 -12.26
N TYR A 104 -2.07 -1.31 -12.06
CA TYR A 104 -2.84 -1.95 -13.10
C TYR A 104 -4.33 -1.68 -12.92
N GLN A 105 -5.02 -1.46 -14.03
CA GLN A 105 -6.47 -1.58 -14.11
C GLN A 105 -6.83 -2.98 -14.59
N LEU A 106 -7.72 -3.63 -13.85
CA LEU A 106 -8.17 -4.99 -14.14
C LEU A 106 -9.64 -4.98 -14.56
N GLN A 107 -9.95 -5.76 -15.57
CA GLN A 107 -11.32 -5.98 -16.03
C GLN A 107 -11.53 -7.48 -16.18
N GLY A 108 -12.54 -8.00 -15.52
CA GLY A 108 -12.89 -9.40 -15.54
C GLY A 108 -14.35 -9.63 -15.90
N THR A 109 -14.66 -10.83 -16.31
CA THR A 109 -16.02 -11.23 -16.68
C THR A 109 -16.29 -12.67 -16.26
N ASP A 110 -17.42 -12.90 -15.64
CA ASP A 110 -17.93 -14.21 -15.32
C ASP A 110 -19.45 -14.30 -15.60
N LYS A 111 -20.11 -15.36 -15.08
CA LYS A 111 -21.56 -15.54 -15.23
C LYS A 111 -22.39 -14.50 -14.44
N GLN A 112 -21.80 -13.84 -13.47
CA GLN A 112 -22.45 -12.83 -12.64
C GLN A 112 -22.35 -11.42 -13.25
N GLY A 113 -21.39 -11.22 -14.18
CA GLY A 113 -21.26 -9.94 -14.89
C GLY A 113 -19.85 -9.49 -15.15
N HIS A 114 -19.69 -8.18 -15.19
CA HIS A 114 -18.40 -7.51 -15.34
C HIS A 114 -17.86 -7.09 -13.96
N HIS A 115 -16.58 -7.31 -13.76
CA HIS A 115 -15.84 -6.97 -12.55
C HIS A 115 -14.73 -5.99 -12.90
N VAL A 116 -14.62 -4.90 -12.15
CA VAL A 116 -13.52 -3.93 -12.26
C VAL A 116 -12.69 -3.99 -10.98
N GLY A 117 -11.38 -3.97 -11.14
CA GLY A 117 -10.45 -3.95 -10.02
C GLY A 117 -9.22 -3.11 -10.35
N GLU A 118 -8.53 -2.71 -9.32
CA GLU A 118 -7.27 -1.97 -9.40
C GLU A 118 -6.22 -2.72 -8.59
N LEU A 119 -5.07 -3.01 -9.21
CA LEU A 119 -3.98 -3.69 -8.55
C LEU A 119 -2.78 -2.75 -8.41
N LEU A 120 -2.42 -2.46 -7.17
CA LEU A 120 -1.23 -1.72 -6.81
C LEU A 120 -0.16 -2.70 -6.30
N VAL A 121 1.01 -2.67 -6.91
CA VAL A 121 2.19 -3.43 -6.50
C VAL A 121 3.23 -2.45 -5.97
N ILE A 122 3.62 -2.59 -4.69
CA ILE A 122 4.59 -1.73 -4.02
C ILE A 122 5.77 -2.57 -3.57
N ASN A 123 6.98 -2.14 -3.91
CA ASN A 123 8.21 -2.83 -3.53
C ASN A 123 8.95 -2.05 -2.43
N TYR A 124 8.87 -2.56 -1.19
CA TYR A 124 9.57 -2.00 -0.04
C TYR A 124 11.00 -2.52 0.01
N SER A 125 11.96 -1.61 0.07
CA SER A 125 13.38 -1.94 0.09
C SER A 125 13.77 -2.74 1.33
N LYS A 126 14.78 -3.61 1.19
CA LYS A 126 15.40 -4.32 2.32
C LYS A 126 15.84 -3.35 3.42
N ASN A 127 16.45 -2.23 3.02
CA ASN A 127 16.90 -1.20 3.95
C ASN A 127 15.75 -0.63 4.79
N ALA A 128 14.59 -0.37 4.18
CA ALA A 128 13.42 0.11 4.90
C ALA A 128 12.91 -0.95 5.91
N ILE A 129 12.84 -2.21 5.49
CA ILE A 129 12.41 -3.31 6.36
C ILE A 129 13.38 -3.48 7.53
N ASP A 130 14.69 -3.43 7.29
CA ASP A 130 15.71 -3.51 8.35
C ASP A 130 15.56 -2.39 9.37
N GLN A 131 15.31 -1.16 8.92
CA GLN A 131 15.10 -0.02 9.81
C GLN A 131 13.81 -0.17 10.64
N VAL A 132 12.69 -0.61 10.02
CA VAL A 132 11.42 -0.86 10.73
C VAL A 132 11.59 -1.94 11.79
N ILE A 133 12.28 -3.04 11.48
CA ILE A 133 12.57 -4.11 12.44
C ILE A 133 13.46 -3.57 13.58
N GLY A 134 14.48 -2.78 13.28
CA GLY A 134 15.35 -2.14 14.26
C GLY A 134 14.57 -1.22 15.20
N MET A 135 13.70 -0.38 14.65
CA MET A 135 12.82 0.49 15.44
C MET A 135 11.86 -0.31 16.34
N ALA A 136 11.24 -1.36 15.79
CA ALA A 136 10.36 -2.23 16.56
C ALA A 136 11.10 -2.92 17.71
N LYS A 137 12.33 -3.41 17.50
CA LYS A 137 13.18 -3.99 18.56
C LYS A 137 13.50 -2.96 19.65
N THR A 138 13.80 -1.72 19.28
CA THR A 138 14.06 -0.63 20.22
C THR A 138 12.84 -0.32 21.10
N VAL A 139 11.64 -0.32 20.49
CA VAL A 139 10.38 -0.07 21.20
C VAL A 139 10.04 -1.23 22.15
N VAL A 140 10.31 -2.48 21.75
CA VAL A 140 10.01 -3.68 22.56
C VAL A 140 10.99 -3.86 23.71
N ALA A 141 12.24 -3.47 23.56
CA ALA A 141 13.29 -3.56 24.58
C ALA A 141 13.09 -2.58 25.77
N LYS A 142 11.84 -2.29 26.15
CA LYS A 142 11.47 -1.48 27.31
C LYS A 142 12.04 -2.06 28.62
N GLY A 143 13.11 -1.52 29.10
CA GLY A 143 13.81 -1.95 30.30
C GLY A 143 15.32 -1.97 30.15
N THR A 144 15.80 -1.93 28.90
CA THR A 144 17.20 -1.67 28.60
C THR A 144 17.36 -0.17 28.38
N ASP A 145 18.48 0.39 28.79
CA ASP A 145 18.79 1.82 28.62
C ASP A 145 18.52 2.26 27.18
N VAL A 146 17.45 3.04 27.00
CA VAL A 146 16.94 3.50 25.69
C VAL A 146 18.03 4.26 24.91
N LYS A 147 18.95 4.92 25.63
CA LYS A 147 20.07 5.64 25.06
C LYS A 147 21.05 4.69 24.37
N THR A 148 21.40 3.59 25.02
CA THR A 148 22.28 2.54 24.48
C THR A 148 21.63 1.83 23.29
N ALA A 149 20.32 1.60 23.32
CA ALA A 149 19.60 0.99 22.19
C ALA A 149 19.53 1.92 20.97
N ALA A 150 19.34 3.23 21.17
CA ALA A 150 19.35 4.24 20.13
C ALA A 150 20.76 4.45 19.53
N GLU A 151 21.78 4.49 20.35
CA GLU A 151 23.19 4.62 19.93
C GLU A 151 23.65 3.39 19.14
N ASN A 152 23.30 2.18 19.59
CA ASN A 152 23.63 0.94 18.90
C ASN A 152 22.89 0.77 17.56
N SER A 153 21.74 1.42 17.37
CA SER A 153 21.04 1.42 16.07
C SER A 153 21.64 2.38 15.05
N SER A 154 22.40 3.38 15.51
CA SER A 154 23.02 4.39 14.63
C SER A 154 24.43 4.04 14.18
N ASP A 155 25.15 3.22 14.92
CA ASP A 155 26.58 2.92 14.71
C ASP A 155 26.86 1.50 14.18
N SER A 156 25.87 0.62 14.14
CA SER A 156 26.09 -0.72 13.60
C SER A 156 26.23 -0.66 12.09
N LYS A 157 27.47 -0.77 11.61
CA LYS A 157 27.75 -1.20 10.26
C LYS A 157 26.82 -2.36 9.92
N SER A 158 25.77 -2.07 9.13
CA SER A 158 24.85 -3.00 8.47
C SER A 158 24.63 -4.34 9.18
N VAL A 159 23.97 -4.33 10.33
CA VAL A 159 23.36 -5.56 10.83
C VAL A 159 22.15 -5.81 9.96
N GLU A 160 22.25 -6.75 9.05
CA GLU A 160 21.12 -7.19 8.27
C GLU A 160 20.11 -7.89 9.19
N PHE A 161 19.03 -7.19 9.56
CA PHE A 161 17.96 -7.76 10.38
C PHE A 161 17.00 -8.62 9.56
N TYR A 162 16.89 -8.30 8.27
CA TYR A 162 15.98 -8.97 7.36
C TYR A 162 16.73 -10.02 6.53
N SER A 163 16.26 -11.25 6.56
CA SER A 163 16.53 -12.25 5.53
C SER A 163 15.22 -12.90 5.10
N LYS A 164 15.14 -13.33 3.84
CA LYS A 164 13.99 -14.03 3.29
C LYS A 164 13.73 -15.33 4.05
N GLU A 165 14.79 -16.08 4.40
CA GLU A 165 14.71 -17.34 5.14
C GLU A 165 14.07 -17.14 6.51
N LEU A 166 14.53 -16.13 7.26
CA LEU A 166 13.96 -15.80 8.57
C LEU A 166 12.49 -15.34 8.44
N ALA A 167 12.16 -14.57 7.40
CA ALA A 167 10.79 -14.18 7.13
C ALA A 167 9.93 -15.41 6.82
N GLN A 168 10.41 -16.33 5.98
CA GLN A 168 9.71 -17.57 5.65
C GLN A 168 9.45 -18.44 6.87
N GLU A 169 10.44 -18.64 7.75
CA GLU A 169 10.30 -19.37 9.01
C GLU A 169 9.21 -18.75 9.89
N LYS A 170 9.23 -17.44 10.07
CA LYS A 170 8.23 -16.75 10.88
C LYS A 170 6.84 -16.83 10.28
N LEU A 171 6.71 -16.69 8.95
CA LEU A 171 5.43 -16.75 8.27
C LEU A 171 4.81 -18.14 8.29
N GLN A 172 5.60 -19.22 8.21
CA GLN A 172 5.11 -20.58 8.35
C GLN A 172 4.49 -20.85 9.73
N ASN A 173 4.99 -20.15 10.77
CA ASN A 173 4.49 -20.24 12.14
C ASN A 173 3.42 -19.19 12.47
N LEU A 174 3.11 -18.27 11.55
CA LEU A 174 2.11 -17.23 11.76
C LEU A 174 0.72 -17.84 11.84
N LYS A 175 0.00 -17.54 12.92
CA LYS A 175 -1.43 -17.86 13.03
C LYS A 175 -2.23 -16.73 12.39
N GLY A 176 -3.14 -17.09 11.50
CA GLY A 176 -4.11 -16.15 10.95
C GLY A 176 -4.99 -15.57 12.05
N ASN A 177 -5.53 -14.38 11.82
CA ASN A 177 -6.44 -13.72 12.74
C ASN A 177 -7.51 -12.97 11.96
N THR A 178 -8.71 -12.91 12.52
CA THR A 178 -9.81 -12.07 12.05
C THR A 178 -10.16 -11.08 13.14
N ILE A 179 -10.28 -9.82 12.77
CA ILE A 179 -10.69 -8.73 13.66
C ILE A 179 -12.06 -8.27 13.22
N GLU A 180 -13.04 -8.44 14.09
CA GLU A 180 -14.45 -8.09 13.83
C GLU A 180 -15.16 -7.72 15.13
N GLY A 181 -16.41 -7.35 15.04
CA GLY A 181 -17.27 -7.03 16.17
C GLY A 181 -16.76 -5.87 17.04
N ALA A 182 -16.87 -6.00 18.36
CA ALA A 182 -16.55 -4.93 19.30
C ALA A 182 -15.09 -4.46 19.25
N LYS A 183 -14.15 -5.36 18.94
CA LYS A 183 -12.73 -5.00 18.81
C LYS A 183 -12.53 -4.12 17.58
N LEU A 184 -13.07 -4.52 16.43
CA LEU A 184 -13.00 -3.73 15.21
C LEU A 184 -13.67 -2.36 15.38
N ALA A 185 -14.86 -2.32 15.99
CA ALA A 185 -15.57 -1.07 16.27
C ALA A 185 -14.75 -0.12 17.16
N LYS A 186 -14.04 -0.64 18.17
CA LYS A 186 -13.14 0.17 19.02
C LYS A 186 -11.97 0.74 18.22
N ASP A 187 -11.34 -0.07 17.37
CA ASP A 187 -10.20 0.35 16.57
C ASP A 187 -10.63 1.40 15.53
N LEU A 188 -11.77 1.20 14.86
CA LEU A 188 -12.38 2.16 13.93
C LEU A 188 -12.72 3.48 14.63
N LYS A 189 -13.28 3.42 15.84
CA LYS A 189 -13.54 4.65 16.61
C LYS A 189 -12.25 5.44 16.84
N MET A 190 -11.16 4.79 17.26
CA MET A 190 -9.87 5.47 17.46
C MET A 190 -9.32 6.09 16.16
N ILE A 191 -9.54 5.44 15.02
CA ILE A 191 -9.15 5.97 13.71
C ILE A 191 -10.02 7.19 13.36
N ASN A 192 -11.33 7.05 13.45
CA ASN A 192 -12.28 8.10 13.09
C ASN A 192 -12.14 9.34 13.97
N ASP A 193 -11.87 9.18 15.27
CA ASP A 193 -11.62 10.30 16.20
C ASP A 193 -10.39 11.14 15.78
N LYS A 194 -9.43 10.55 15.07
CA LYS A 194 -8.20 11.21 14.60
C LYS A 194 -8.24 11.64 13.13
N LEU A 195 -9.12 11.05 12.35
CA LEU A 195 -9.15 11.23 10.89
C LEU A 195 -9.30 12.70 10.47
N PRO A 196 -10.20 13.51 11.05
CA PRO A 196 -10.32 14.93 10.71
C PRO A 196 -8.99 15.69 10.94
N THR A 197 -8.33 15.45 12.06
CA THR A 197 -7.04 16.09 12.38
C THR A 197 -5.94 15.66 11.41
N GLN A 198 -5.93 14.39 10.99
CA GLN A 198 -4.96 13.88 10.01
C GLN A 198 -5.18 14.49 8.63
N ILE A 199 -6.44 14.57 8.18
CA ILE A 199 -6.81 15.23 6.91
C ILE A 199 -6.38 16.69 6.94
N MET A 200 -6.68 17.42 8.01
CA MET A 200 -6.30 18.81 8.16
C MET A 200 -4.78 19.00 8.21
N GLY A 201 -4.06 18.11 8.92
CA GLY A 201 -2.60 18.17 8.97
C GLY A 201 -1.93 17.89 7.61
N ALA A 202 -2.49 17.00 6.80
CA ALA A 202 -2.04 16.77 5.43
C ALA A 202 -2.31 17.99 4.54
N PHE A 203 -3.48 18.59 4.69
CA PHE A 203 -3.89 19.78 3.96
C PHE A 203 -3.02 21.00 4.31
N ASP A 204 -2.77 21.26 5.59
CA ASP A 204 -1.92 22.36 6.06
C ASP A 204 -0.48 22.21 5.52
N LYS A 205 0.06 20.99 5.44
CA LYS A 205 1.36 20.74 4.80
C LYS A 205 1.36 21.04 3.30
N MET A 206 0.28 20.69 2.61
CA MET A 206 0.12 21.02 1.19
C MET A 206 0.06 22.54 0.97
N LEU A 207 -0.69 23.26 1.82
CA LEU A 207 -0.78 24.71 1.76
C LEU A 207 0.55 25.41 2.07
N ALA A 208 1.35 24.91 2.99
CA ALA A 208 2.66 25.47 3.31
C ALA A 208 3.61 25.52 2.09
N THR A 209 3.34 24.73 1.06
CA THR A 209 4.08 24.74 -0.21
C THR A 209 3.46 25.66 -1.26
N ASP A 210 2.24 26.15 -1.05
CA ASP A 210 1.56 27.05 -1.98
C ASP A 210 1.91 28.52 -1.69
N LYS A 211 2.78 29.10 -2.51
CA LYS A 211 3.20 30.50 -2.43
C LYS A 211 2.36 31.46 -3.29
N LYS A 212 1.31 30.97 -3.97
CA LYS A 212 0.57 31.72 -5.00
C LYS A 212 -0.82 32.16 -4.57
N SER A 213 -1.42 31.47 -3.62
CA SER A 213 -2.77 31.77 -3.16
C SER A 213 -2.80 32.91 -2.16
N SER A 214 -3.86 33.73 -2.20
CA SER A 214 -4.03 34.82 -1.21
C SER A 214 -4.34 34.22 0.17
N PRO A 215 -3.91 34.87 1.27
CA PRO A 215 -4.20 34.41 2.62
C PRO A 215 -5.70 34.21 2.88
N LYS A 216 -6.55 35.09 2.36
CA LYS A 216 -8.02 34.98 2.51
C LYS A 216 -8.58 33.73 1.82
N SER A 217 -8.17 33.45 0.59
CA SER A 217 -8.60 32.27 -0.16
C SER A 217 -8.13 30.98 0.49
N ILE A 218 -6.95 31.01 1.11
CA ILE A 218 -6.40 29.87 1.88
C ILE A 218 -7.28 29.61 3.10
N GLU A 219 -7.66 30.64 3.85
CA GLU A 219 -8.47 30.49 5.06
C GLU A 219 -9.90 30.00 4.75
N GLU A 220 -10.53 30.55 3.72
CA GLU A 220 -11.85 30.11 3.26
C GLU A 220 -11.81 28.64 2.83
N PHE A 221 -10.80 28.25 2.05
CA PHE A 221 -10.66 26.87 1.59
C PHE A 221 -10.29 25.93 2.74
N ARG A 222 -9.47 26.37 3.68
CA ARG A 222 -9.14 25.61 4.89
C ARG A 222 -10.38 25.34 5.73
N SER A 223 -11.25 26.33 5.92
CA SER A 223 -12.50 26.19 6.65
C SER A 223 -13.44 25.20 5.97
N TYR A 224 -13.50 25.21 4.64
CA TYR A 224 -14.25 24.23 3.87
C TYR A 224 -13.69 22.82 4.05
N VAL A 225 -12.38 22.63 3.95
CA VAL A 225 -11.75 21.30 4.13
C VAL A 225 -11.93 20.80 5.57
N ASP A 226 -11.86 21.64 6.58
CA ASP A 226 -12.13 21.27 7.98
C ASP A 226 -13.59 20.80 8.17
N PHE A 227 -14.54 21.51 7.57
CA PHE A 227 -15.95 21.08 7.56
C PHE A 227 -16.09 19.72 6.90
N MET A 228 -15.49 19.51 5.74
CA MET A 228 -15.55 18.27 4.99
C MET A 228 -14.86 17.12 5.73
N ALA A 229 -13.70 17.37 6.32
CA ALA A 229 -12.94 16.37 7.08
C ALA A 229 -13.74 15.79 8.26
N LYS A 230 -14.58 16.61 8.90
CA LYS A 230 -15.42 16.18 10.01
C LYS A 230 -16.60 15.27 9.59
N GLN A 231 -16.90 15.23 8.29
CA GLN A 231 -17.95 14.37 7.73
C GLN A 231 -17.41 13.06 7.18
N VAL A 232 -16.08 12.87 7.16
CA VAL A 232 -15.44 11.64 6.69
C VAL A 232 -15.34 10.66 7.86
N SER A 233 -15.79 9.44 7.64
CA SER A 233 -15.57 8.33 8.56
C SER A 233 -15.28 7.04 7.81
N LEU A 234 -14.57 6.14 8.47
CA LEU A 234 -14.32 4.78 8.00
C LEU A 234 -15.20 3.83 8.79
N ASP A 235 -15.77 2.87 8.09
CA ASP A 235 -16.44 1.73 8.66
C ASP A 235 -15.82 0.48 8.06
N ALA A 236 -15.72 -0.61 8.82
CA ALA A 236 -15.27 -1.89 8.30
C ALA A 236 -16.05 -3.02 8.97
N THR A 237 -16.38 -4.01 8.18
CA THR A 237 -17.11 -5.18 8.64
C THR A 237 -16.21 -6.36 8.88
N HIS A 238 -15.05 -6.38 8.23
CA HIS A 238 -14.14 -7.50 8.27
C HIS A 238 -12.70 -7.06 8.01
N VAL A 239 -11.78 -7.51 8.85
CA VAL A 239 -10.33 -7.40 8.66
C VAL A 239 -9.71 -8.73 9.03
N ALA A 240 -9.09 -9.40 8.09
CA ALA A 240 -8.45 -10.68 8.33
C ALA A 240 -7.05 -10.73 7.72
N TYR A 241 -6.18 -11.55 8.30
CA TYR A 241 -4.91 -11.92 7.69
C TYR A 241 -4.55 -13.36 8.01
N LYS A 242 -3.84 -14.01 7.10
CA LYS A 242 -3.35 -15.39 7.28
C LYS A 242 -2.11 -15.64 6.41
N PRO A 243 -1.25 -16.59 6.80
CA PRO A 243 -0.22 -17.10 5.90
C PRO A 243 -0.85 -17.87 4.76
N VAL A 244 -0.24 -17.80 3.60
CA VAL A 244 -0.65 -18.52 2.39
C VAL A 244 0.59 -19.03 1.67
N GLN A 245 0.51 -20.26 1.15
CA GLN A 245 1.56 -20.81 0.33
C GLN A 245 1.41 -20.31 -1.10
N THR A 246 2.49 -19.77 -1.64
CA THR A 246 2.63 -19.41 -3.04
C THR A 246 3.64 -20.35 -3.70
N ARG A 247 3.77 -20.27 -5.01
CA ARG A 247 4.75 -21.07 -5.74
C ARG A 247 6.19 -20.82 -5.30
N TYR A 248 6.50 -19.64 -4.75
CA TYR A 248 7.85 -19.23 -4.36
C TYR A 248 8.04 -19.03 -2.86
N GLY A 249 7.13 -19.56 -2.06
CA GLY A 249 7.24 -19.56 -0.61
C GLY A 249 5.99 -19.05 0.08
N THR A 250 6.09 -18.88 1.39
CA THR A 250 4.99 -18.39 2.23
C THR A 250 4.88 -16.88 2.11
N ALA A 251 3.67 -16.39 1.84
CA ALA A 251 3.29 -14.99 1.89
C ALA A 251 2.26 -14.77 3.01
N VAL A 252 1.94 -13.52 3.31
CA VAL A 252 0.77 -13.16 4.12
C VAL A 252 -0.28 -12.57 3.20
N THR A 253 -1.49 -13.11 3.24
CA THR A 253 -2.65 -12.43 2.65
C THR A 253 -3.39 -11.65 3.71
N GLY A 254 -3.88 -10.47 3.31
CA GLY A 254 -4.80 -9.65 4.09
C GLY A 254 -6.09 -9.42 3.33
N ASP A 255 -7.18 -9.30 4.07
CA ASP A 255 -8.52 -9.08 3.54
C ASP A 255 -9.20 -8.01 4.40
N LEU A 256 -9.71 -6.97 3.77
CA LEU A 256 -10.44 -5.89 4.42
C LEU A 256 -11.67 -5.57 3.59
N ARG A 257 -12.83 -5.62 4.24
CA ARG A 257 -14.09 -5.11 3.71
C ARG A 257 -14.52 -3.92 4.53
N GLY A 258 -14.68 -2.78 3.89
CA GLY A 258 -14.99 -1.55 4.57
C GLY A 258 -15.73 -0.55 3.71
N SER A 259 -16.05 0.57 4.30
CA SER A 259 -16.70 1.69 3.62
C SER A 259 -16.04 2.99 4.02
N LEU A 260 -15.81 3.85 3.04
CA LEU A 260 -15.59 5.26 3.26
C LEU A 260 -16.96 5.94 3.26
N ILE A 261 -17.31 6.60 4.35
CA ILE A 261 -18.54 7.36 4.49
C ILE A 261 -18.18 8.84 4.41
N TYR A 262 -18.86 9.55 3.53
CA TYR A 262 -18.65 10.98 3.32
C TYR A 262 -19.95 11.65 2.91
N ASP A 263 -20.35 12.70 3.63
CA ASP A 263 -21.59 13.47 3.37
C ASP A 263 -22.83 12.59 3.13
N GLY A 264 -22.98 11.52 3.92
CA GLY A 264 -24.06 10.56 3.79
C GLY A 264 -23.92 9.54 2.66
N PHE A 265 -22.94 9.69 1.79
CA PHE A 265 -22.58 8.66 0.81
C PHE A 265 -21.71 7.59 1.45
N ARG A 266 -22.01 6.34 1.12
CA ARG A 266 -21.22 5.18 1.54
C ARG A 266 -20.65 4.52 0.29
N ASN A 267 -19.31 4.53 0.17
CA ASN A 267 -18.62 3.73 -0.82
C ASN A 267 -18.10 2.47 -0.13
N THR A 268 -18.58 1.31 -0.56
CA THR A 268 -18.18 0.02 0.02
C THR A 268 -17.14 -0.62 -0.84
N ASP A 269 -15.95 -0.76 -0.29
CA ASP A 269 -14.77 -1.23 -0.98
C ASP A 269 -14.24 -2.52 -0.34
N SER A 270 -13.61 -3.32 -1.17
CA SER A 270 -12.85 -4.50 -0.80
C SER A 270 -11.36 -4.27 -1.09
N LEU A 271 -10.52 -4.58 -0.14
CA LEU A 271 -9.07 -4.58 -0.27
C LEU A 271 -8.55 -5.99 0.01
N ILE A 272 -7.89 -6.58 -0.98
CA ILE A 272 -7.23 -7.87 -0.82
C ILE A 272 -5.75 -7.65 -1.05
N GLY A 273 -4.93 -8.05 -0.09
CA GLY A 273 -3.49 -7.82 -0.15
C GLY A 273 -2.68 -9.09 0.01
N TYR A 274 -1.50 -9.08 -0.58
CA TYR A 274 -0.45 -10.06 -0.32
C TYR A 274 0.86 -9.35 -0.02
N ALA A 275 1.54 -9.78 1.03
CA ALA A 275 2.89 -9.37 1.35
C ALA A 275 3.83 -10.55 1.11
N VAL A 276 4.69 -10.42 0.11
CA VAL A 276 5.59 -11.49 -0.33
C VAL A 276 7.03 -11.11 0.01
N PRO A 277 7.68 -11.83 0.92
CA PRO A 277 9.10 -11.62 1.21
C PRO A 277 9.97 -12.11 0.04
N THR A 278 10.95 -11.29 -0.32
CA THR A 278 11.96 -11.58 -1.34
C THR A 278 13.36 -11.28 -0.80
N ASP A 279 14.42 -11.66 -1.49
CA ASP A 279 15.79 -11.35 -1.07
C ASP A 279 16.11 -9.84 -1.10
N LYS A 280 15.32 -9.06 -1.83
CA LYS A 280 15.51 -7.62 -2.00
C LYS A 280 14.67 -6.77 -1.05
N GLY A 281 13.68 -7.36 -0.42
CA GLY A 281 12.72 -6.67 0.45
C GLY A 281 11.36 -7.35 0.45
N VAL A 282 10.30 -6.58 0.59
CA VAL A 282 8.92 -7.09 0.57
C VAL A 282 8.16 -6.49 -0.59
N SER A 283 7.55 -7.33 -1.42
CA SER A 283 6.56 -6.88 -2.39
C SER A 283 5.17 -6.97 -1.76
N LEU A 284 4.46 -5.85 -1.76
CA LEU A 284 3.07 -5.74 -1.31
C LEU A 284 2.18 -5.52 -2.53
N GLN A 285 1.22 -6.41 -2.72
CA GLN A 285 0.18 -6.28 -3.74
C GLN A 285 -1.14 -5.99 -3.05
N ILE A 286 -1.83 -4.95 -3.51
CA ILE A 286 -3.13 -4.54 -2.99
C ILE A 286 -4.09 -4.48 -4.16
N LEU A 287 -5.09 -5.35 -4.15
CA LEU A 287 -6.19 -5.34 -5.10
C LEU A 287 -7.38 -4.66 -4.45
N MET A 288 -7.87 -3.63 -5.11
CA MET A 288 -9.01 -2.81 -4.70
C MET A 288 -10.17 -3.05 -5.64
N SER A 289 -11.36 -3.22 -5.11
CA SER A 289 -12.59 -3.36 -5.90
C SER A 289 -13.81 -2.95 -5.08
N ASP A 290 -14.97 -2.90 -5.71
CA ASP A 290 -16.21 -2.90 -4.97
C ASP A 290 -16.41 -4.22 -4.21
N ASP A 291 -17.17 -4.17 -3.11
CA ASP A 291 -17.40 -5.34 -2.24
C ASP A 291 -18.15 -6.48 -2.95
N SER A 292 -18.97 -6.18 -3.94
CA SER A 292 -19.70 -7.21 -4.72
C SER A 292 -18.77 -8.07 -5.57
N SER A 293 -17.61 -7.55 -5.94
CA SER A 293 -16.59 -8.24 -6.75
C SER A 293 -15.50 -8.90 -5.90
N HIS A 294 -15.60 -8.84 -4.56
CA HIS A 294 -14.57 -9.32 -3.65
C HIS A 294 -14.14 -10.77 -3.92
N ASP A 295 -15.09 -11.69 -3.93
CA ASP A 295 -14.78 -13.13 -4.08
C ASP A 295 -14.21 -13.45 -5.45
N TYR A 296 -14.67 -12.74 -6.48
CA TYR A 296 -14.11 -12.85 -7.83
C TYR A 296 -12.62 -12.46 -7.82
N TRP A 297 -12.28 -11.31 -7.27
CA TRP A 297 -10.91 -10.81 -7.23
C TRP A 297 -10.01 -11.56 -6.27
N ALA A 298 -10.55 -12.09 -5.16
CA ALA A 298 -9.80 -12.96 -4.27
C ALA A 298 -9.33 -14.24 -4.97
N ASN A 299 -10.22 -14.84 -5.76
CA ASN A 299 -9.90 -16.02 -6.57
C ASN A 299 -8.88 -15.70 -7.66
N GLU A 300 -9.03 -14.56 -8.33
CA GLU A 300 -8.13 -14.13 -9.39
C GLU A 300 -6.71 -13.82 -8.86
N LEU A 301 -6.61 -13.11 -7.75
CA LEU A 301 -5.31 -12.83 -7.14
C LEU A 301 -4.62 -14.13 -6.68
N ASN A 302 -5.38 -15.07 -6.11
CA ASN A 302 -4.85 -16.39 -5.78
C ASN A 302 -4.38 -17.14 -7.03
N HIS A 303 -5.13 -17.07 -8.15
CA HIS A 303 -4.72 -17.66 -9.43
C HIS A 303 -3.38 -17.09 -9.90
N MET A 304 -3.18 -15.75 -9.84
CA MET A 304 -1.91 -15.12 -10.18
C MET A 304 -0.76 -15.68 -9.32
N TYR A 305 -0.98 -15.93 -8.03
CA TYR A 305 0.03 -16.51 -7.15
C TYR A 305 0.34 -17.97 -7.44
N GLN A 306 -0.63 -18.76 -7.87
CA GLN A 306 -0.42 -20.14 -8.29
C GLN A 306 0.27 -20.26 -9.66
N THR A 307 0.16 -19.22 -10.48
CA THR A 307 0.80 -19.14 -11.80
C THR A 307 2.12 -18.33 -11.78
N GLN A 308 2.60 -17.97 -10.60
CA GLN A 308 3.84 -17.20 -10.46
C GLN A 308 5.02 -17.79 -11.22
N SER A 309 5.80 -16.92 -11.85
CA SER A 309 7.07 -17.25 -12.49
C SER A 309 8.14 -16.21 -12.14
N LEU A 310 9.40 -16.58 -12.22
CA LEU A 310 10.51 -15.65 -12.14
C LEU A 310 10.82 -15.11 -13.55
N LYS A 311 11.32 -13.87 -13.62
CA LYS A 311 11.81 -13.30 -14.87
C LYS A 311 12.93 -14.19 -15.45
N GLY A 312 12.70 -14.75 -16.64
CA GLY A 312 13.65 -15.65 -17.32
C GLY A 312 13.40 -17.14 -17.13
N GLY A 313 12.44 -17.53 -16.32
CA GLY A 313 11.95 -18.92 -16.27
C GLY A 313 10.93 -19.16 -17.38
N LYS A 314 11.29 -19.95 -18.40
CA LYS A 314 10.35 -20.56 -19.33
C LYS A 314 9.73 -21.79 -18.68
#